data_ef7a6ae4066d79220c90395cc9398322
#
_entry.id   ef7a6ae4066d79220c90395cc9398322
#
_cell.length_a   1.000
_cell.length_b   1.000
_cell.length_c   1.000
_cell.angle_alpha   90.00
_cell.angle_beta   90.00
_cell.angle_gamma   90.00
#
_symmetry.space_group_name_H-M   'P 1'
#
loop_
_entity.id
_entity.type
_entity.pdbx_description
1 polymer ?
#
loop_
_entity_poly.entity_id
_entity_poly.type
_entity_poly.pdbx_seq_one_letter_code
_entity_poly.pdbx_strand_id
1 'polypeptide(L)' 'MQKRSDEIRDKYIANPPEGMTADDIRHMSEDDLLDMDYFLN' A
#
# COMPACT_ATOMS: atom_id res chain seq x y z
N MET A 1 9.66 -13.18 -9.73
CA MET A 1 9.92 -11.75 -9.92
C MET A 1 9.04 -10.95 -8.98
N GLN A 2 9.61 -10.02 -8.26
CA GLN A 2 8.88 -9.25 -7.26
C GLN A 2 8.18 -8.06 -7.90
N LYS A 3 6.91 -7.87 -7.57
CA LYS A 3 6.16 -6.74 -8.08
C LYS A 3 6.32 -5.55 -7.15
N ARG A 4 6.40 -4.36 -7.74
CA ARG A 4 6.47 -3.14 -6.95
C ARG A 4 5.27 -2.98 -6.02
N SER A 5 4.09 -3.37 -6.49
CA SER A 5 2.88 -3.29 -5.68
C SER A 5 2.96 -4.18 -4.44
N ASP A 6 3.62 -5.34 -4.54
CA ASP A 6 3.78 -6.23 -3.40
C ASP A 6 4.65 -5.58 -2.33
N GLU A 7 5.72 -4.93 -2.74
CA GLU A 7 6.60 -4.23 -1.81
C GLU A 7 5.89 -3.06 -1.14
N ILE A 8 5.12 -2.32 -1.91
CA ILE A 8 4.35 -1.19 -1.39
C ILE A 8 3.32 -1.68 -0.39
N ARG A 9 2.64 -2.76 -0.72
CA ARG A 9 1.64 -3.34 0.18
C ARG A 9 2.27 -3.75 1.50
N ASP A 10 3.38 -4.47 1.46
CA ASP A 10 4.07 -4.90 2.66
C ASP A 10 4.52 -3.71 3.50
N LYS A 11 5.04 -2.69 2.85
CA LYS A 11 5.49 -1.48 3.53
C LYS A 11 4.35 -0.82 4.31
N TYR A 12 3.20 -0.69 3.68
CA TYR A 12 2.08 0.00 4.31
C TYR A 12 1.31 -0.88 5.28
N ILE A 13 1.37 -2.20 5.12
CA ILE A 13 0.80 -3.11 6.12
C ILE A 13 1.59 -3.00 7.42
N ALA A 14 2.92 -2.92 7.32
CA ALA A 14 3.77 -2.79 8.49
C ALA A 14 3.58 -1.43 9.18
N ASN A 15 3.26 -0.39 8.41
CA ASN A 15 3.11 0.96 8.94
C ASN A 15 2.04 1.71 8.17
N PRO A 16 0.75 1.44 8.45
CA PRO A 16 -0.35 2.07 7.70
C PRO A 16 -0.33 3.59 7.82
N PRO A 17 -0.72 4.29 6.75
CA PRO A 17 -0.86 5.74 6.80
C PRO A 17 -1.91 6.15 7.83
N GLU A 18 -1.83 7.38 8.29
CA GLU A 18 -2.79 7.91 9.25
C GLU A 18 -4.21 7.80 8.70
N GLY A 19 -5.10 7.28 9.53
CA GLY A 19 -6.49 7.08 9.15
C GLY A 19 -6.76 5.76 8.44
N MET A 20 -5.74 4.93 8.25
CA MET A 20 -5.88 3.63 7.60
C MET A 20 -5.40 2.51 8.49
N THR A 21 -5.81 1.28 8.19
CA THR A 21 -5.39 0.09 8.93
C THR A 21 -4.73 -0.89 7.96
N ALA A 22 -4.06 -1.91 8.53
CA ALA A 22 -3.46 -2.96 7.71
C ALA A 22 -4.52 -3.66 6.86
N ASP A 23 -5.75 -3.82 7.39
CA ASP A 23 -6.84 -4.42 6.64
C ASP A 23 -7.20 -3.60 5.41
N ASP A 24 -7.23 -2.29 5.56
CA ASP A 24 -7.50 -1.40 4.43
C ASP A 24 -6.47 -1.62 3.32
N ILE A 25 -5.20 -1.71 3.72
CA ILE A 25 -4.12 -1.92 2.76
C ILE A 25 -4.27 -3.27 2.06
N ARG A 26 -4.66 -4.31 2.80
CA ARG A 26 -4.83 -5.64 2.22
C ARG A 26 -5.92 -5.69 1.16
N HIS A 27 -6.95 -4.86 1.32
CA HIS A 27 -8.10 -4.87 0.41
C HIS A 27 -7.94 -3.90 -0.75
N MET A 28 -6.85 -3.15 -0.79
CA MET A 28 -6.61 -2.21 -1.88
C MET A 28 -6.13 -2.94 -3.13
N SER A 29 -6.56 -2.46 -4.29
CA SER A 29 -6.06 -2.97 -5.56
C SER A 29 -4.64 -2.46 -5.81
N GLU A 30 -3.95 -3.07 -6.77
CA GLU A 30 -2.61 -2.62 -7.15
C GLU A 30 -2.61 -1.17 -7.60
N ASP A 31 -3.60 -0.79 -8.39
CA ASP A 31 -3.71 0.57 -8.88
C ASP A 31 -3.85 1.56 -7.73
N ASP A 32 -4.68 1.22 -6.76
CA ASP A 32 -4.89 2.06 -5.59
C ASP A 32 -3.61 2.19 -4.77
N LEU A 33 -2.88 1.08 -4.61
CA LEU A 33 -1.62 1.11 -3.87
C LEU A 33 -0.58 1.98 -4.55
N LEU A 34 -0.46 1.85 -5.86
CA LEU A 34 0.51 2.64 -6.62
C LEU A 34 0.16 4.12 -6.57
N ASP A 35 -1.12 4.43 -6.68
CA ASP A 35 -1.58 5.82 -6.62
C ASP A 35 -1.30 6.42 -5.24
N MET A 36 -1.60 5.67 -4.19
CA MET A 36 -1.34 6.11 -2.82
C MET A 36 0.15 6.36 -2.60
N ASP A 37 0.98 5.41 -3.04
CA ASP A 37 2.42 5.54 -2.87
C ASP A 37 2.95 6.76 -3.62
N TYR A 38 2.47 6.98 -4.82
CA TYR A 38 2.86 8.15 -5.60
C TYR A 38 2.46 9.44 -4.90
N PHE A 39 1.27 9.47 -4.36
CA PHE A 39 0.73 10.66 -3.70
C PHE A 39 1.46 10.97 -2.40
N LEU A 40 1.85 9.94 -1.64
CA LEU A 40 2.50 10.11 -0.34
C LEU A 40 4.02 10.29 -0.46
N ASN A 41 4.59 9.96 -1.57
CA ASN A 41 5.99 10.21 -1.82
C ASN A 41 6.12 11.49 -2.65
#